data_110d5eb6b335a004d9d5def4e1534fd4
#
_entry.id   110d5eb6b335a004d9d5def4e1534fd4
#
_cell.length_a   1.000
_cell.length_b   1.000
_cell.length_c   1.000
_cell.angle_alpha   90.00
_cell.angle_beta   90.00
_cell.angle_gamma   90.00
#
_symmetry.space_group_name_H-M   'P 1'
#
loop_
_entity.id
_entity.type
_entity.pdbx_description
1 polymer ?
#
loop_
_entity_poly.entity_id
_entity_poly.type
_entity_poly.pdbx_seq_one_letter_code
_entity_poly.pdbx_strand_id
1 'polypeptide(L)'
;MWIGSTLAGIGGQLTMVTVMLHVFDLTRNTFAVSMIAVAGLVPMVLAGLYGGMLADAFDRRLVALLAAAVAFASTLLLAALTWTQSETIWWLYALSMIIAAGNSVGMATRTAIVPRLIARDQLAAAAALNGVAFGVTVMAGPALAGLLVALTGYGWTYTIDVVLMLAMFLGLWTLPSLVPEGRITRPGLGSLVDGWRFLRRAGNIRMQFLCDIVAMTFGQPLVLFPALGTVILGGGAFTTGLLTAAVAVGTFLSSLFSGRVVQYRWHGRGIQRAIQAYGASITLFGLVLLTGATISTATETTPDVGLIIAACVALALSGASDNVSSIYRSTMMQAAVPDTMRGRLQGIFVVVVTGGPRLGALYAGALASLTALWFPPLLGGLIVIALVGVLVRLAPRFPAYDASNPAP
;
A
#
# COMPACT_ATOMS: atom_id res chain seq x y z
N MET A 1 12.55 1.37 19.96
CA MET A 1 11.95 2.02 18.76
C MET A 1 11.56 1.01 17.68
N TRP A 2 12.45 0.16 17.16
CA TRP A 2 12.16 -0.74 16.03
C TRP A 2 11.01 -1.72 16.31
N ILE A 3 11.04 -2.46 17.43
CA ILE A 3 9.95 -3.37 17.82
C ILE A 3 8.63 -2.62 17.95
N GLY A 4 8.61 -1.48 18.64
CA GLY A 4 7.39 -0.67 18.79
C GLY A 4 6.83 -0.19 17.46
N SER A 5 7.69 0.22 16.52
CA SER A 5 7.27 0.62 15.16
C SER A 5 6.71 -0.56 14.37
N THR A 6 7.27 -1.75 14.52
CA THR A 6 6.78 -2.96 13.84
C THR A 6 5.41 -3.37 14.39
N LEU A 7 5.25 -3.41 15.70
CA LEU A 7 3.98 -3.73 16.35
C LEU A 7 2.88 -2.72 16.00
N ALA A 8 3.18 -1.42 16.08
CA ALA A 8 2.24 -0.38 15.67
C ALA A 8 1.95 -0.43 14.14
N GLY A 9 2.93 -0.86 13.34
CA GLY A 9 2.70 -1.09 11.90
C GLY A 9 1.72 -2.24 11.65
N ILE A 10 1.87 -3.36 12.37
CA ILE A 10 0.93 -4.49 12.32
C ILE A 10 -0.47 -4.02 12.73
N GLY A 11 -0.59 -3.27 13.84
CA GLY A 11 -1.84 -2.68 14.30
C GLY A 11 -2.48 -1.76 13.26
N GLY A 12 -1.70 -0.88 12.62
CA GLY A 12 -2.21 0.02 11.59
C GLY A 12 -2.74 -0.72 10.34
N GLN A 13 -2.09 -1.82 9.91
CA GLN A 13 -2.60 -2.67 8.84
C GLN A 13 -3.86 -3.44 9.26
N LEU A 14 -3.88 -3.89 10.52
CA LEU A 14 -5.04 -4.53 11.14
C LEU A 14 -6.24 -3.57 11.13
N THR A 15 -6.09 -2.35 11.62
CA THR A 15 -7.15 -1.33 11.62
C THR A 15 -7.59 -0.96 10.20
N MET A 16 -6.68 -0.84 9.24
CA MET A 16 -7.03 -0.56 7.85
C MET A 16 -8.00 -1.59 7.27
N VAL A 17 -7.69 -2.89 7.42
CA VAL A 17 -8.54 -3.97 6.91
C VAL A 17 -9.85 -4.05 7.72
N THR A 18 -9.78 -3.88 9.02
CA THR A 18 -10.94 -3.88 9.91
C THR A 18 -11.94 -2.78 9.54
N VAL A 19 -11.47 -1.56 9.26
CA VAL A 19 -12.34 -0.45 8.80
C VAL A 19 -12.98 -0.78 7.46
N MET A 20 -12.26 -1.39 6.52
CA MET A 20 -12.83 -1.80 5.23
C MET A 20 -13.95 -2.83 5.41
N LEU A 21 -13.76 -3.83 6.27
CA LEU A 21 -14.76 -4.81 6.64
C LEU A 21 -15.96 -4.14 7.31
N HIS A 22 -15.72 -3.29 8.29
CA HIS A 22 -16.75 -2.62 9.08
C HIS A 22 -17.61 -1.69 8.21
N VAL A 23 -17.01 -0.89 7.31
CA VAL A 23 -17.76 -0.07 6.35
C VAL A 23 -18.59 -0.94 5.40
N PHE A 24 -18.05 -2.07 4.96
CA PHE A 24 -18.80 -2.98 4.10
C PHE A 24 -19.99 -3.60 4.86
N ASP A 25 -19.81 -4.02 6.10
CA ASP A 25 -20.90 -4.60 6.91
C ASP A 25 -22.03 -3.61 7.18
N LEU A 26 -21.69 -2.34 7.44
CA LEU A 26 -22.70 -1.29 7.66
C LEU A 26 -23.46 -0.89 6.38
N THR A 27 -22.79 -0.95 5.22
CA THR A 27 -23.34 -0.37 3.99
C THR A 27 -23.70 -1.39 2.92
N ARG A 28 -23.10 -2.57 2.97
CA ARG A 28 -23.16 -3.62 1.92
C ARG A 28 -22.84 -3.06 0.53
N ASN A 29 -21.98 -2.01 0.47
CA ASN A 29 -21.67 -1.28 -0.74
C ASN A 29 -20.15 -1.12 -0.92
N THR A 30 -19.62 -1.64 -2.03
CA THR A 30 -18.18 -1.55 -2.39
C THR A 30 -17.74 -0.13 -2.71
N PHE A 31 -18.62 0.73 -3.21
CA PHE A 31 -18.31 2.14 -3.44
C PHE A 31 -18.05 2.86 -2.11
N ALA A 32 -18.84 2.58 -1.06
CA ALA A 32 -18.59 3.12 0.27
C ALA A 32 -17.23 2.69 0.83
N VAL A 33 -16.83 1.43 0.63
CA VAL A 33 -15.48 0.96 1.01
C VAL A 33 -14.40 1.72 0.24
N SER A 34 -14.59 1.99 -1.05
CA SER A 34 -13.61 2.72 -1.86
C SER A 34 -13.43 4.17 -1.41
N MET A 35 -14.45 4.79 -0.81
CA MET A 35 -14.37 6.15 -0.28
C MET A 35 -13.37 6.30 0.87
N ILE A 36 -13.06 5.23 1.62
CA ILE A 36 -12.00 5.24 2.64
C ILE A 36 -10.66 5.60 1.99
N ALA A 37 -10.35 4.96 0.87
CA ALA A 37 -9.09 5.19 0.15
C ALA A 37 -9.01 6.60 -0.43
N VAL A 38 -10.09 7.10 -1.01
CA VAL A 38 -10.18 8.44 -1.61
C VAL A 38 -10.13 9.52 -0.54
N ALA A 39 -10.94 9.39 0.50
CA ALA A 39 -11.00 10.35 1.60
C ALA A 39 -9.65 10.48 2.33
N GLY A 40 -8.94 9.37 2.52
CA GLY A 40 -7.62 9.35 3.14
C GLY A 40 -6.49 9.93 2.27
N LEU A 41 -6.70 10.12 0.95
CA LEU A 41 -5.64 10.59 0.05
C LEU A 41 -5.17 12.00 0.39
N VAL A 42 -6.09 12.95 0.48
CA VAL A 42 -5.76 14.37 0.72
C VAL A 42 -5.08 14.57 2.07
N PRO A 43 -5.64 14.08 3.20
CA PRO A 43 -4.98 14.18 4.50
C PRO A 43 -3.59 13.54 4.51
N MET A 44 -3.43 12.37 3.91
CA MET A 44 -2.16 11.66 3.88
C MET A 44 -1.07 12.42 3.09
N VAL A 45 -1.40 12.96 1.92
CA VAL A 45 -0.45 13.72 1.10
C VAL A 45 -0.07 15.01 1.80
N LEU A 46 -1.05 15.77 2.29
CA LEU A 46 -0.79 17.00 3.04
C LEU A 46 0.04 16.72 4.30
N ALA A 47 -0.37 15.73 5.10
CA ALA A 47 0.34 15.36 6.31
C ALA A 47 1.76 14.84 6.04
N GLY A 48 1.99 14.14 4.94
CA GLY A 48 3.33 13.70 4.53
C GLY A 48 4.24 14.88 4.18
N LEU A 49 3.73 15.85 3.42
CA LEU A 49 4.47 17.06 3.05
C LEU A 49 4.77 17.94 4.29
N TYR A 50 3.74 18.22 5.09
CA TYR A 50 3.90 19.02 6.31
C TYR A 50 4.69 18.26 7.39
N GLY A 51 4.57 16.93 7.47
CA GLY A 51 5.29 16.10 8.43
C GLY A 51 6.81 16.17 8.26
N GLY A 52 7.30 16.20 7.03
CA GLY A 52 8.70 16.45 6.75
C GLY A 52 9.16 17.83 7.24
N MET A 53 8.36 18.86 6.97
CA MET A 53 8.65 20.24 7.44
C MET A 53 8.64 20.34 8.97
N LEU A 54 7.68 19.67 9.63
CA LEU A 54 7.61 19.63 11.09
C LEU A 54 8.82 18.90 11.69
N ALA A 55 9.26 17.80 11.09
CA ALA A 55 10.44 17.06 11.52
C ALA A 55 11.76 17.83 11.32
N ASP A 56 11.77 18.82 10.41
CA ASP A 56 12.91 19.70 10.17
C ASP A 56 12.86 20.99 11.00
N ALA A 57 11.69 21.37 11.51
CA ALA A 57 11.50 22.60 12.30
C ALA A 57 11.49 22.36 13.81
N PHE A 58 11.03 21.19 14.26
CA PHE A 58 10.84 20.87 15.68
C PHE A 58 11.60 19.63 16.09
N ASP A 59 11.65 19.37 17.41
CA ASP A 59 12.20 18.12 17.94
C ASP A 59 11.47 16.91 17.30
N ARG A 60 12.23 16.10 16.57
CA ARG A 60 11.72 14.93 15.83
C ARG A 60 11.05 13.92 16.77
N ARG A 61 11.54 13.76 17.99
CA ARG A 61 10.91 12.92 19.01
C ARG A 61 9.50 13.43 19.33
N LEU A 62 9.37 14.75 19.60
CA LEU A 62 8.09 15.34 19.94
C LEU A 62 7.09 15.25 18.78
N VAL A 63 7.52 15.53 17.55
CA VAL A 63 6.68 15.39 16.34
C VAL A 63 6.20 13.95 16.19
N ALA A 64 7.08 12.95 16.35
CA ALA A 64 6.71 11.54 16.25
C ALA A 64 5.74 11.13 17.37
N LEU A 65 5.93 11.61 18.61
CA LEU A 65 5.03 11.35 19.74
C LEU A 65 3.65 11.95 19.52
N LEU A 66 3.57 13.20 19.04
CA LEU A 66 2.29 13.86 18.75
C LEU A 66 1.54 13.16 17.61
N ALA A 67 2.25 12.78 16.56
CA ALA A 67 1.66 12.04 15.45
C ALA A 67 1.13 10.67 15.91
N ALA A 68 1.88 9.96 16.75
CA ALA A 68 1.44 8.71 17.34
C ALA A 68 0.26 8.92 18.29
N ALA A 69 0.24 10.01 19.09
CA ALA A 69 -0.87 10.34 20.00
C ALA A 69 -2.18 10.61 19.23
N VAL A 70 -2.10 11.33 18.13
CA VAL A 70 -3.27 11.60 17.27
C VAL A 70 -3.82 10.29 16.68
N ALA A 71 -2.96 9.43 16.15
CA ALA A 71 -3.38 8.13 15.63
C ALA A 71 -3.96 7.23 16.74
N PHE A 72 -3.31 7.16 17.89
CA PHE A 72 -3.76 6.42 19.06
C PHE A 72 -5.13 6.88 19.57
N ALA A 73 -5.32 8.19 19.76
CA ALA A 73 -6.58 8.74 20.21
C ALA A 73 -7.72 8.45 19.21
N SER A 74 -7.43 8.49 17.91
CA SER A 74 -8.39 8.17 16.87
C SER A 74 -8.76 6.69 16.87
N THR A 75 -7.80 5.78 17.02
CA THR A 75 -8.07 4.33 17.12
C THR A 75 -8.80 3.99 18.43
N LEU A 76 -8.43 4.65 19.54
CA LEU A 76 -9.13 4.48 20.82
C LEU A 76 -10.59 4.95 20.73
N LEU A 77 -10.85 6.08 20.08
CA LEU A 77 -12.21 6.56 19.85
C LEU A 77 -12.98 5.61 18.94
N LEU A 78 -12.34 5.06 17.92
CA LEU A 78 -12.93 4.05 17.05
C LEU A 78 -13.34 2.81 17.84
N ALA A 79 -12.47 2.30 18.71
CA ALA A 79 -12.77 1.18 19.58
C ALA A 79 -13.94 1.51 20.55
N ALA A 80 -13.92 2.69 21.16
CA ALA A 80 -14.97 3.11 22.08
C ALA A 80 -16.36 3.24 21.41
N LEU A 81 -16.40 3.86 20.20
CA LEU A 81 -17.63 3.95 19.41
C LEU A 81 -18.20 2.57 19.06
N THR A 82 -17.31 1.63 18.67
CA THR A 82 -17.71 0.25 18.34
C THR A 82 -18.21 -0.51 19.56
N TRP A 83 -17.58 -0.36 20.74
CA TRP A 83 -18.09 -0.97 21.97
C TRP A 83 -19.44 -0.43 22.43
N THR A 84 -19.69 0.85 22.17
CA THR A 84 -20.97 1.51 22.50
C THR A 84 -22.02 1.37 21.40
N GLN A 85 -21.71 0.69 20.30
CA GLN A 85 -22.59 0.54 19.13
C GLN A 85 -23.13 1.88 18.60
N SER A 86 -22.33 2.93 18.74
CA SER A 86 -22.66 4.29 18.30
C SER A 86 -21.85 4.73 17.08
N GLU A 87 -21.12 3.79 16.47
CA GLU A 87 -20.37 4.04 15.24
C GLU A 87 -21.29 4.31 14.06
N THR A 88 -20.88 5.24 13.24
CA THR A 88 -21.49 5.54 11.95
C THR A 88 -20.42 5.54 10.87
N ILE A 89 -20.84 5.42 9.61
CA ILE A 89 -19.92 5.48 8.47
C ILE A 89 -19.07 6.76 8.46
N TRP A 90 -19.64 7.87 8.92
CA TRP A 90 -18.93 9.16 8.98
C TRP A 90 -17.80 9.15 10.00
N TRP A 91 -17.98 8.50 11.16
CA TRP A 91 -16.92 8.31 12.14
C TRP A 91 -15.80 7.43 11.59
N LEU A 92 -16.16 6.32 10.89
CA LEU A 92 -15.18 5.44 10.26
C LEU A 92 -14.33 6.20 9.24
N TYR A 93 -14.92 7.02 8.38
CA TYR A 93 -14.19 7.85 7.43
C TYR A 93 -13.31 8.89 8.13
N ALA A 94 -13.89 9.70 9.03
CA ALA A 94 -13.18 10.79 9.68
C ALA A 94 -11.96 10.28 10.48
N LEU A 95 -12.16 9.25 11.29
CA LEU A 95 -11.08 8.68 12.11
C LEU A 95 -10.01 7.98 11.24
N SER A 96 -10.40 7.29 10.16
CA SER A 96 -9.44 6.71 9.20
C SER A 96 -8.59 7.79 8.52
N MET A 97 -9.18 8.94 8.17
CA MET A 97 -8.46 10.08 7.60
C MET A 97 -7.42 10.63 8.59
N ILE A 98 -7.80 10.79 9.86
CA ILE A 98 -6.91 11.28 10.92
C ILE A 98 -5.79 10.27 11.20
N ILE A 99 -6.11 8.98 11.27
CA ILE A 99 -5.13 7.90 11.43
C ILE A 99 -4.13 7.90 10.27
N ALA A 100 -4.62 8.03 9.02
CA ALA A 100 -3.76 8.07 7.84
C ALA A 100 -2.82 9.29 7.85
N ALA A 101 -3.32 10.45 8.27
CA ALA A 101 -2.51 11.66 8.44
C ALA A 101 -1.44 11.48 9.53
N GLY A 102 -1.81 11.00 10.72
CA GLY A 102 -0.88 10.73 11.82
C GLY A 102 0.22 9.73 11.43
N ASN A 103 -0.16 8.63 10.77
CA ASN A 103 0.79 7.64 10.28
C ASN A 103 1.75 8.21 9.23
N SER A 104 1.28 9.10 8.34
CA SER A 104 2.10 9.75 7.33
C SER A 104 3.15 10.68 7.94
N VAL A 105 2.77 11.54 8.90
CA VAL A 105 3.70 12.38 9.67
C VAL A 105 4.69 11.51 10.45
N GLY A 106 4.19 10.49 11.14
CA GLY A 106 5.02 9.56 11.92
C GLY A 106 6.04 8.83 11.06
N MET A 107 5.68 8.40 9.85
CA MET A 107 6.59 7.73 8.92
C MET A 107 7.69 8.69 8.43
N ALA A 108 7.33 9.90 8.00
CA ALA A 108 8.29 10.92 7.57
C ALA A 108 9.29 11.25 8.70
N THR A 109 8.79 11.42 9.93
CA THR A 109 9.63 11.74 11.09
C THR A 109 10.56 10.57 11.46
N ARG A 110 10.07 9.32 11.48
CA ARG A 110 10.90 8.14 11.81
C ARG A 110 12.03 7.92 10.82
N THR A 111 11.80 8.13 9.53
CA THR A 111 12.87 8.05 8.51
C THR A 111 13.98 9.06 8.76
N ALA A 112 13.64 10.24 9.32
CA ALA A 112 14.62 11.26 9.68
C ALA A 112 15.33 11.00 11.04
N ILE A 113 14.74 10.20 11.92
CA ILE A 113 15.30 9.82 13.24
C ILE A 113 16.38 8.75 13.10
N VAL A 114 16.17 7.71 12.29
CA VAL A 114 17.05 6.54 12.20
C VAL A 114 18.53 6.90 11.95
N PRO A 115 18.87 7.77 10.97
CA PRO A 115 20.28 8.13 10.71
C PRO A 115 20.98 8.91 11.83
N ARG A 116 20.22 9.43 12.80
CA ARG A 116 20.74 10.14 13.98
C ARG A 116 21.00 9.25 15.19
N LEU A 117 20.43 8.02 15.17
CA LEU A 117 20.51 7.07 16.29
C LEU A 117 21.60 6.02 16.10
N ILE A 118 22.04 5.79 14.88
CA ILE A 118 22.96 4.69 14.53
C ILE A 118 24.17 5.21 13.77
N ALA A 119 25.29 4.48 13.85
CA ALA A 119 26.49 4.79 13.12
C ALA A 119 26.29 4.58 11.59
N ARG A 120 27.06 5.31 10.77
CA ARG A 120 26.89 5.29 9.30
C ARG A 120 27.08 3.91 8.68
N ASP A 121 27.97 3.11 9.22
CA ASP A 121 28.25 1.72 8.82
C ASP A 121 27.09 0.77 9.10
N GLN A 122 26.22 1.10 10.06
CA GLN A 122 25.04 0.32 10.43
C GLN A 122 23.77 0.68 9.64
N LEU A 123 23.80 1.75 8.82
CA LEU A 123 22.61 2.21 8.07
C LEU A 123 22.07 1.15 7.11
N ALA A 124 22.97 0.39 6.44
CA ALA A 124 22.55 -0.68 5.54
C ALA A 124 21.84 -1.83 6.30
N ALA A 125 22.35 -2.21 7.48
CA ALA A 125 21.74 -3.22 8.32
C ALA A 125 20.36 -2.76 8.86
N ALA A 126 20.25 -1.49 9.27
CA ALA A 126 18.98 -0.90 9.70
C ALA A 126 17.95 -0.84 8.57
N ALA A 127 18.36 -0.52 7.35
CA ALA A 127 17.48 -0.53 6.19
C ALA A 127 16.97 -1.95 5.89
N ALA A 128 17.86 -2.97 5.95
CA ALA A 128 17.47 -4.37 5.79
C ALA A 128 16.47 -4.82 6.86
N LEU A 129 16.73 -4.47 8.13
CA LEU A 129 15.85 -4.78 9.25
C LEU A 129 14.46 -4.10 9.11
N ASN A 130 14.43 -2.85 8.66
CA ASN A 130 13.17 -2.16 8.36
C ASN A 130 12.42 -2.81 7.19
N GLY A 131 13.10 -3.33 6.19
CA GLY A 131 12.50 -4.09 5.09
C GLY A 131 11.82 -5.37 5.60
N VAL A 132 12.49 -6.12 6.49
CA VAL A 132 11.90 -7.32 7.14
C VAL A 132 10.67 -6.93 7.97
N ALA A 133 10.77 -5.88 8.79
CA ALA A 133 9.65 -5.38 9.59
C ALA A 133 8.44 -4.99 8.71
N PHE A 134 8.69 -4.29 7.61
CA PHE A 134 7.65 -3.92 6.65
C PHE A 134 6.99 -5.16 6.03
N GLY A 135 7.77 -6.14 5.59
CA GLY A 135 7.25 -7.40 5.06
C GLY A 135 6.35 -8.14 6.06
N VAL A 136 6.81 -8.28 7.31
CA VAL A 136 6.01 -8.89 8.39
C VAL A 136 4.72 -8.09 8.63
N THR A 137 4.81 -6.78 8.69
CA THR A 137 3.66 -5.88 8.91
C THR A 137 2.58 -6.06 7.84
N VAL A 138 2.97 -6.02 6.57
CA VAL A 138 2.03 -6.10 5.43
C VAL A 138 1.44 -7.51 5.28
N MET A 139 2.15 -8.54 5.71
CA MET A 139 1.67 -9.93 5.65
C MET A 139 0.81 -10.29 6.87
N ALA A 140 1.32 -10.03 8.09
CA ALA A 140 0.68 -10.45 9.32
C ALA A 140 -0.54 -9.58 9.69
N GLY A 141 -0.46 -8.25 9.45
CA GLY A 141 -1.53 -7.33 9.83
C GLY A 141 -2.89 -7.68 9.23
N PRO A 142 -3.02 -7.78 7.90
CA PRO A 142 -4.28 -8.14 7.25
C PRO A 142 -4.78 -9.55 7.61
N ALA A 143 -3.88 -10.53 7.72
CA ALA A 143 -4.25 -11.88 8.12
C ALA A 143 -4.83 -11.91 9.53
N LEU A 144 -4.17 -11.22 10.47
CA LEU A 144 -4.66 -11.06 11.84
C LEU A 144 -5.97 -10.28 11.90
N ALA A 145 -6.14 -9.25 11.07
CA ALA A 145 -7.40 -8.49 11.01
C ALA A 145 -8.58 -9.40 10.66
N GLY A 146 -8.48 -10.17 9.58
CA GLY A 146 -9.53 -11.08 9.17
C GLY A 146 -9.83 -12.15 10.23
N LEU A 147 -8.78 -12.73 10.83
CA LEU A 147 -8.92 -13.72 11.90
C LEU A 147 -9.58 -13.14 13.15
N LEU A 148 -9.08 -12.01 13.64
CA LEU A 148 -9.59 -11.38 14.87
C LEU A 148 -11.03 -10.89 14.70
N VAL A 149 -11.35 -10.24 13.57
CA VAL A 149 -12.73 -9.83 13.29
C VAL A 149 -13.66 -11.03 13.25
N ALA A 150 -13.25 -12.15 12.62
CA ALA A 150 -14.05 -13.37 12.57
C ALA A 150 -14.26 -14.04 13.93
N LEU A 151 -13.25 -14.01 14.83
CA LEU A 151 -13.29 -14.68 16.13
C LEU A 151 -13.85 -13.81 17.25
N THR A 152 -13.52 -12.52 17.25
CA THR A 152 -13.75 -11.62 18.40
C THR A 152 -14.54 -10.36 18.06
N GLY A 153 -14.78 -10.11 16.76
CA GLY A 153 -15.49 -8.93 16.27
C GLY A 153 -14.65 -7.65 16.22
N TYR A 154 -15.28 -6.57 15.78
CA TYR A 154 -14.63 -5.28 15.51
C TYR A 154 -14.06 -4.62 16.77
N GLY A 155 -14.82 -4.62 17.87
CA GLY A 155 -14.45 -3.95 19.12
C GLY A 155 -13.11 -4.45 19.68
N TRP A 156 -12.96 -5.76 19.79
CA TRP A 156 -11.68 -6.37 20.24
C TRP A 156 -10.56 -6.13 19.26
N THR A 157 -10.81 -6.17 17.97
CA THR A 157 -9.80 -5.96 16.94
C THR A 157 -9.21 -4.54 17.02
N TYR A 158 -10.05 -3.51 17.15
CA TYR A 158 -9.57 -2.14 17.39
C TYR A 158 -8.85 -1.99 18.74
N THR A 159 -9.32 -2.65 19.79
CA THR A 159 -8.68 -2.63 21.12
C THR A 159 -7.28 -3.23 21.06
N ILE A 160 -7.07 -4.30 20.32
CA ILE A 160 -5.75 -4.90 20.11
C ILE A 160 -4.82 -3.91 19.40
N ASP A 161 -5.27 -3.18 18.38
CA ASP A 161 -4.45 -2.13 17.74
C ASP A 161 -4.07 -1.04 18.74
N VAL A 162 -5.01 -0.57 19.57
CA VAL A 162 -4.71 0.39 20.66
C VAL A 162 -3.57 -0.12 21.54
N VAL A 163 -3.60 -1.40 21.94
CA VAL A 163 -2.55 -2.01 22.77
C VAL A 163 -1.21 -2.08 22.02
N LEU A 164 -1.23 -2.45 20.73
CA LEU A 164 -0.02 -2.49 19.91
C LEU A 164 0.61 -1.10 19.72
N MET A 165 -0.22 -0.06 19.64
CA MET A 165 0.25 1.33 19.56
C MET A 165 0.95 1.80 20.85
N LEU A 166 0.60 1.28 22.03
CA LEU A 166 1.33 1.59 23.27
C LEU A 166 2.81 1.21 23.18
N ALA A 167 3.15 0.12 22.50
CA ALA A 167 4.53 -0.27 22.26
C ALA A 167 5.32 0.79 21.47
N MET A 168 4.65 1.52 20.57
CA MET A 168 5.24 2.63 19.84
C MET A 168 5.55 3.81 20.76
N PHE A 169 4.63 4.17 21.68
CA PHE A 169 4.85 5.21 22.65
C PHE A 169 6.05 4.90 23.56
N LEU A 170 6.12 3.69 24.10
CA LEU A 170 7.25 3.25 24.89
C LEU A 170 8.56 3.36 24.11
N GLY A 171 8.55 2.95 22.83
CA GLY A 171 9.71 3.02 21.96
C GLY A 171 10.16 4.44 21.62
N LEU A 172 9.24 5.41 21.52
CA LEU A 172 9.55 6.82 21.25
C LEU A 172 9.91 7.58 22.54
N TRP A 173 9.29 7.21 23.67
CA TRP A 173 9.56 7.85 24.97
C TRP A 173 11.00 7.68 25.44
N THR A 174 11.59 6.54 25.12
CA THR A 174 12.99 6.23 25.49
C THR A 174 14.04 6.94 24.64
N LEU A 175 13.64 7.66 23.59
CA LEU A 175 14.58 8.38 22.73
C LEU A 175 15.06 9.68 23.39
N PRO A 176 16.31 10.10 23.14
CA PRO A 176 16.76 11.44 23.48
C PRO A 176 16.03 12.51 22.65
N SER A 177 16.09 13.77 23.10
CA SER A 177 15.65 14.90 22.27
C SER A 177 16.51 14.98 21.00
N LEU A 178 15.87 15.14 19.84
CA LEU A 178 16.47 15.12 18.51
C LEU A 178 16.13 16.41 17.76
N VAL A 179 16.63 17.53 18.27
CA VAL A 179 16.46 18.84 17.64
C VAL A 179 17.25 18.89 16.33
N PRO A 180 16.63 19.35 15.22
CA PRO A 180 17.30 19.48 13.93
C PRO A 180 18.46 20.50 14.00
N GLU A 181 19.61 20.14 13.44
CA GLU A 181 20.75 21.04 13.25
C GLU A 181 20.73 21.50 11.80
N GLY A 182 20.41 22.76 11.53
CA GLY A 182 20.53 23.32 10.19
C GLY A 182 19.41 24.30 9.77
N ARG A 183 19.60 24.93 8.61
CA ARG A 183 18.59 25.81 7.99
C ARG A 183 17.42 24.98 7.45
N ILE A 184 16.21 25.41 7.76
CA ILE A 184 14.97 24.85 7.21
C ILE A 184 14.98 25.02 5.70
N THR A 185 15.22 23.94 4.96
CA THR A 185 15.02 23.94 3.51
C THR A 185 13.53 23.76 3.24
N ARG A 186 12.86 24.81 2.81
CA ARG A 186 11.45 24.74 2.41
C ARG A 186 11.32 23.89 1.14
N PRO A 187 10.64 22.75 1.16
CA PRO A 187 10.27 22.05 -0.07
C PRO A 187 9.30 22.98 -0.81
N GLY A 188 9.78 23.68 -1.82
CA GLY A 188 8.95 24.55 -2.63
C GLY A 188 8.24 23.78 -3.73
N LEU A 189 7.03 24.23 -4.13
CA LEU A 189 6.31 23.72 -5.32
C LEU A 189 7.20 23.75 -6.57
N GLY A 190 8.21 24.61 -6.62
CA GLY A 190 9.23 24.67 -7.67
C GLY A 190 9.99 23.34 -7.85
N SER A 191 10.24 22.59 -6.78
CA SER A 191 10.91 21.29 -6.88
C SER A 191 10.07 20.24 -7.62
N LEU A 192 8.74 20.28 -7.47
CA LEU A 192 7.81 19.42 -8.20
C LEU A 192 7.74 19.80 -9.68
N VAL A 193 7.73 21.11 -9.97
CA VAL A 193 7.74 21.62 -11.36
C VAL A 193 9.02 21.23 -12.08
N ASP A 194 10.18 21.31 -11.42
CA ASP A 194 11.45 20.90 -12.00
C ASP A 194 11.51 19.39 -12.21
N GLY A 195 11.00 18.59 -11.26
CA GLY A 195 10.86 17.15 -11.41
C GLY A 195 9.96 16.78 -12.59
N TRP A 196 8.83 17.47 -12.74
CA TRP A 196 7.93 17.30 -13.89
C TRP A 196 8.58 17.68 -15.23
N ARG A 197 9.33 18.78 -15.26
CA ARG A 197 10.08 19.22 -16.46
C ARG A 197 11.14 18.19 -16.86
N PHE A 198 11.85 17.62 -15.89
CA PHE A 198 12.80 16.52 -16.14
C PHE A 198 12.07 15.29 -16.69
N LEU A 199 10.96 14.88 -16.07
CA LEU A 199 10.19 13.71 -16.47
C LEU A 199 9.67 13.80 -17.92
N ARG A 200 9.34 15.02 -18.37
CA ARG A 200 8.94 15.24 -19.78
C ARG A 200 10.06 14.90 -20.77
N ARG A 201 11.34 15.03 -20.39
CA ARG A 201 12.51 14.74 -21.21
C ARG A 201 13.03 13.32 -20.99
N ALA A 202 12.87 12.77 -19.81
CA ALA A 202 13.31 11.44 -19.42
C ALA A 202 12.30 10.37 -19.87
N GLY A 203 12.41 9.90 -21.12
CA GLY A 203 11.44 9.03 -21.76
C GLY A 203 11.24 7.70 -21.04
N ASN A 204 12.34 7.05 -20.63
CA ASN A 204 12.30 5.75 -19.94
C ASN A 204 11.71 5.87 -18.53
N ILE A 205 12.08 6.92 -17.79
CA ILE A 205 11.55 7.19 -16.45
C ILE A 205 10.06 7.53 -16.52
N ARG A 206 9.63 8.32 -17.50
CA ARG A 206 8.21 8.61 -17.71
C ARG A 206 7.42 7.34 -18.02
N MET A 207 7.95 6.45 -18.86
CA MET A 207 7.27 5.23 -19.27
C MET A 207 7.06 4.27 -18.08
N GLN A 208 8.06 4.11 -17.20
CA GLN A 208 7.88 3.28 -16.00
C GLN A 208 6.76 3.81 -15.08
N PHE A 209 6.65 5.15 -14.91
CA PHE A 209 5.56 5.73 -14.12
C PHE A 209 4.18 5.52 -14.80
N LEU A 210 4.09 5.68 -16.12
CA LEU A 210 2.84 5.43 -16.84
C LEU A 210 2.40 3.97 -16.70
N CYS A 211 3.33 3.02 -16.84
CA CYS A 211 3.04 1.61 -16.65
C CYS A 211 2.57 1.30 -15.21
N ASP A 212 3.17 1.95 -14.20
CA ASP A 212 2.77 1.80 -12.80
C ASP A 212 1.38 2.38 -12.52
N ILE A 213 1.10 3.59 -13.02
CA ILE A 213 -0.22 4.22 -12.90
C ILE A 213 -1.30 3.32 -13.51
N VAL A 214 -1.07 2.78 -14.69
CA VAL A 214 -2.01 1.86 -15.36
C VAL A 214 -2.22 0.61 -14.51
N ALA A 215 -1.14 -0.04 -14.03
CA ALA A 215 -1.23 -1.23 -13.21
C ALA A 215 -2.00 -0.98 -11.91
N MET A 216 -1.67 0.09 -11.18
CA MET A 216 -2.27 0.40 -9.89
C MET A 216 -3.70 0.93 -10.02
N THR A 217 -4.05 1.62 -11.11
CA THR A 217 -5.41 2.14 -11.32
C THR A 217 -6.39 1.05 -11.73
N PHE A 218 -5.99 0.12 -12.59
CA PHE A 218 -6.92 -0.89 -13.11
C PHE A 218 -6.77 -2.27 -12.47
N GLY A 219 -5.62 -2.56 -11.88
CA GLY A 219 -5.33 -3.89 -11.33
C GLY A 219 -5.48 -4.01 -9.81
N GLN A 220 -6.05 -3.04 -9.07
CA GLN A 220 -6.08 -3.04 -7.60
C GLN A 220 -7.44 -3.47 -7.03
N PRO A 221 -7.66 -4.76 -6.68
CA PRO A 221 -8.97 -5.27 -6.25
C PRO A 221 -9.22 -5.18 -4.74
N LEU A 222 -8.30 -4.63 -3.94
CA LEU A 222 -8.29 -4.71 -2.46
C LEU A 222 -9.63 -4.30 -1.81
N VAL A 223 -10.28 -3.26 -2.33
CA VAL A 223 -11.55 -2.75 -1.78
C VAL A 223 -12.73 -3.70 -1.98
N LEU A 224 -12.58 -4.70 -2.86
CA LEU A 224 -13.61 -5.70 -3.11
C LEU A 224 -13.54 -6.88 -2.13
N PHE A 225 -12.41 -7.08 -1.44
CA PHE A 225 -12.19 -8.27 -0.62
C PHE A 225 -13.25 -8.49 0.48
N PRO A 226 -13.73 -7.45 1.19
CA PRO A 226 -14.85 -7.62 2.12
C PRO A 226 -16.10 -8.21 1.46
N ALA A 227 -16.49 -7.65 0.30
CA ALA A 227 -17.63 -8.14 -0.45
C ALA A 227 -17.43 -9.55 -1.02
N LEU A 228 -16.21 -9.86 -1.47
CA LEU A 228 -15.88 -11.18 -2.02
C LEU A 228 -15.93 -12.27 -0.95
N GLY A 229 -15.44 -11.98 0.26
CA GLY A 229 -15.49 -12.89 1.39
C GLY A 229 -16.92 -13.19 1.88
N THR A 230 -17.84 -12.27 1.68
CA THR A 230 -19.23 -12.47 2.12
C THR A 230 -20.13 -13.01 1.01
N VAL A 231 -19.95 -12.58 -0.25
CA VAL A 231 -20.92 -12.79 -1.33
C VAL A 231 -20.55 -13.93 -2.27
N ILE A 232 -19.25 -14.09 -2.63
CA ILE A 232 -18.83 -15.07 -3.67
C ILE A 232 -18.06 -16.24 -3.09
N LEU A 233 -17.07 -15.97 -2.23
CA LEU A 233 -16.15 -17.00 -1.72
C LEU A 233 -16.61 -17.61 -0.39
N GLY A 234 -17.38 -16.85 0.39
CA GLY A 234 -17.78 -17.23 1.74
C GLY A 234 -16.65 -17.02 2.76
N GLY A 235 -16.94 -17.33 4.05
CA GLY A 235 -15.99 -17.19 5.15
C GLY A 235 -15.75 -15.76 5.65
N GLY A 236 -16.45 -14.75 5.10
CA GLY A 236 -16.53 -13.39 5.63
C GLY A 236 -15.17 -12.70 5.83
N ALA A 237 -14.97 -12.21 7.05
CA ALA A 237 -13.77 -11.48 7.44
C ALA A 237 -12.48 -12.31 7.33
N PHE A 238 -12.55 -13.62 7.65
CA PHE A 238 -11.39 -14.51 7.54
C PHE A 238 -10.89 -14.59 6.11
N THR A 239 -11.78 -14.80 5.14
CA THR A 239 -11.43 -14.82 3.71
C THR A 239 -10.85 -13.48 3.26
N THR A 240 -11.39 -12.35 3.71
CA THR A 240 -10.84 -11.01 3.41
C THR A 240 -9.39 -10.88 3.87
N GLY A 241 -9.09 -11.30 5.09
CA GLY A 241 -7.73 -11.31 5.63
C GLY A 241 -6.80 -12.22 4.82
N LEU A 242 -7.28 -13.41 4.44
CA LEU A 242 -6.51 -14.39 3.68
C LEU A 242 -6.18 -13.88 2.25
N LEU A 243 -7.14 -13.28 1.56
CA LEU A 243 -6.92 -12.67 0.23
C LEU A 243 -5.88 -11.55 0.29
N THR A 244 -5.96 -10.70 1.32
CA THR A 244 -5.00 -9.60 1.50
C THR A 244 -3.60 -10.15 1.81
N ALA A 245 -3.51 -11.15 2.69
CA ALA A 245 -2.25 -11.79 3.03
C ALA A 245 -1.62 -12.52 1.82
N ALA A 246 -2.43 -13.10 0.93
CA ALA A 246 -1.94 -13.80 -0.25
C ALA A 246 -1.11 -12.89 -1.18
N VAL A 247 -1.52 -11.63 -1.39
CA VAL A 247 -0.73 -10.64 -2.14
C VAL A 247 0.63 -10.43 -1.49
N ALA A 248 0.65 -10.26 -0.17
CA ALA A 248 1.89 -10.05 0.59
C ALA A 248 2.82 -11.27 0.57
N VAL A 249 2.26 -12.48 0.63
CA VAL A 249 3.02 -13.73 0.49
C VAL A 249 3.70 -13.80 -0.87
N GLY A 250 3.01 -13.47 -1.95
CA GLY A 250 3.59 -13.43 -3.29
C GLY A 250 4.73 -12.41 -3.39
N THR A 251 4.53 -11.21 -2.85
CA THR A 251 5.55 -10.15 -2.76
C THR A 251 6.77 -10.64 -1.99
N PHE A 252 6.58 -11.28 -0.84
CA PHE A 252 7.66 -11.80 -0.01
C PHE A 252 8.43 -12.92 -0.72
N LEU A 253 7.76 -13.90 -1.28
CA LEU A 253 8.40 -15.01 -1.99
C LEU A 253 9.23 -14.51 -3.19
N SER A 254 8.72 -13.56 -3.97
CA SER A 254 9.47 -12.99 -5.09
C SER A 254 10.68 -12.17 -4.64
N SER A 255 10.63 -11.53 -3.47
CA SER A 255 11.77 -10.78 -2.93
C SER A 255 12.97 -11.66 -2.59
N LEU A 256 12.75 -12.94 -2.26
CA LEU A 256 13.85 -13.91 -2.03
C LEU A 256 14.71 -14.11 -3.29
N PHE A 257 14.16 -13.87 -4.46
CA PHE A 257 14.84 -14.00 -5.76
C PHE A 257 15.29 -12.65 -6.33
N SER A 258 15.20 -11.56 -5.56
CA SER A 258 15.51 -10.20 -6.00
C SER A 258 16.90 -10.06 -6.62
N GLY A 259 17.91 -10.75 -6.07
CA GLY A 259 19.27 -10.77 -6.61
C GLY A 259 19.37 -11.28 -8.06
N ARG A 260 18.59 -12.32 -8.41
CA ARG A 260 18.53 -12.84 -9.78
C ARG A 260 17.75 -11.89 -10.71
N VAL A 261 16.71 -11.26 -10.19
CA VAL A 261 15.89 -10.30 -10.95
C VAL A 261 16.74 -9.11 -11.41
N VAL A 262 17.54 -8.52 -10.52
CA VAL A 262 18.38 -7.36 -10.82
C VAL A 262 19.46 -7.66 -11.89
N GLN A 263 19.92 -8.91 -12.00
CA GLN A 263 20.93 -9.32 -12.98
C GLN A 263 20.41 -9.31 -14.44
N TYR A 264 19.09 -9.27 -14.64
CA TYR A 264 18.54 -9.23 -15.99
C TYR A 264 18.79 -7.87 -16.65
N ARG A 265 19.55 -7.87 -17.74
CA ARG A 265 20.09 -6.67 -18.43
C ARG A 265 18.99 -5.70 -18.92
N TRP A 266 17.90 -6.22 -19.48
CA TRP A 266 16.86 -5.43 -20.14
C TRP A 266 15.72 -5.05 -19.18
N HIS A 267 15.96 -4.06 -18.31
CA HIS A 267 15.00 -3.68 -17.27
C HIS A 267 13.67 -3.20 -17.84
N GLY A 268 13.65 -2.51 -18.99
CA GLY A 268 12.40 -2.08 -19.63
C GLY A 268 11.51 -3.25 -20.04
N ARG A 269 12.11 -4.33 -20.62
CA ARG A 269 11.38 -5.60 -20.90
C ARG A 269 10.98 -6.31 -19.62
N GLY A 270 11.81 -6.23 -18.59
CA GLY A 270 11.50 -6.78 -17.26
C GLY A 270 10.23 -6.14 -16.68
N ILE A 271 10.15 -4.81 -16.68
CA ILE A 271 8.98 -4.05 -16.23
C ILE A 271 7.75 -4.41 -17.05
N GLN A 272 7.86 -4.39 -18.39
CA GLN A 272 6.77 -4.74 -19.28
C GLN A 272 6.19 -6.13 -18.97
N ARG A 273 7.04 -7.16 -18.93
CA ARG A 273 6.62 -8.55 -18.68
C ARG A 273 6.03 -8.74 -17.29
N ALA A 274 6.65 -8.12 -16.29
CA ALA A 274 6.18 -8.21 -14.92
C ALA A 274 4.80 -7.56 -14.76
N ILE A 275 4.56 -6.37 -15.35
CA ILE A 275 3.25 -5.72 -15.28
C ILE A 275 2.19 -6.47 -16.13
N GLN A 276 2.58 -7.05 -17.26
CA GLN A 276 1.66 -7.90 -18.03
C GLN A 276 1.31 -9.19 -17.28
N ALA A 277 2.27 -9.81 -16.58
CA ALA A 277 2.03 -10.95 -15.68
C ALA A 277 1.12 -10.57 -14.51
N TYR A 278 1.31 -9.36 -13.94
CA TYR A 278 0.40 -8.78 -12.95
C TYR A 278 -1.02 -8.68 -13.50
N GLY A 279 -1.20 -8.06 -14.67
CA GLY A 279 -2.51 -7.96 -15.33
C GLY A 279 -3.14 -9.34 -15.61
N ALA A 280 -2.34 -10.32 -16.08
CA ALA A 280 -2.80 -11.68 -16.29
C ALA A 280 -3.25 -12.36 -14.98
N SER A 281 -2.53 -12.15 -13.89
CA SER A 281 -2.89 -12.67 -12.56
C SER A 281 -4.19 -12.06 -12.04
N ILE A 282 -4.39 -10.75 -12.25
CA ILE A 282 -5.66 -10.06 -11.89
C ILE A 282 -6.81 -10.54 -12.80
N THR A 283 -6.56 -10.76 -14.09
CA THR A 283 -7.55 -11.38 -15.00
C THR A 283 -7.93 -12.79 -14.52
N LEU A 284 -6.93 -13.61 -14.16
CA LEU A 284 -7.15 -14.94 -13.61
C LEU A 284 -7.98 -14.86 -12.32
N PHE A 285 -7.68 -13.93 -11.43
CA PHE A 285 -8.48 -13.67 -10.24
C PHE A 285 -9.94 -13.34 -10.61
N GLY A 286 -10.17 -12.46 -11.59
CA GLY A 286 -11.51 -12.14 -12.08
C GLY A 286 -12.24 -13.35 -12.67
N LEU A 287 -11.54 -14.25 -13.37
CA LEU A 287 -12.11 -15.51 -13.88
C LEU A 287 -12.51 -16.47 -12.75
N VAL A 288 -11.67 -16.60 -11.73
CA VAL A 288 -12.00 -17.39 -10.51
C VAL A 288 -13.27 -16.84 -9.86
N LEU A 289 -13.39 -15.51 -9.75
CA LEU A 289 -14.59 -14.89 -9.20
C LEU A 289 -15.81 -15.08 -10.09
N LEU A 290 -15.66 -15.04 -11.41
CA LEU A 290 -16.75 -15.32 -12.35
C LEU A 290 -17.26 -16.76 -12.19
N THR A 291 -16.35 -17.74 -12.08
CA THR A 291 -16.73 -19.14 -11.82
C THR A 291 -17.43 -19.26 -10.48
N GLY A 292 -16.94 -18.60 -9.44
CA GLY A 292 -17.59 -18.55 -8.14
C GLY A 292 -19.00 -17.96 -8.20
N ALA A 293 -19.18 -16.85 -8.90
CA ALA A 293 -20.50 -16.20 -9.05
C ALA A 293 -21.52 -17.05 -9.82
N THR A 294 -21.07 -18.00 -10.65
CA THR A 294 -21.95 -18.85 -11.46
C THR A 294 -22.22 -20.23 -10.87
N ILE A 295 -21.29 -20.78 -10.10
CA ILE A 295 -21.35 -22.19 -9.67
C ILE A 295 -21.39 -22.32 -8.14
N SER A 296 -20.78 -21.37 -7.40
CA SER A 296 -20.64 -21.49 -5.95
C SER A 296 -21.96 -21.26 -5.22
N THR A 297 -22.21 -22.12 -4.22
CA THR A 297 -23.28 -21.96 -3.22
C THR A 297 -22.71 -21.50 -1.88
N ALA A 298 -21.52 -20.92 -1.88
CA ALA A 298 -20.82 -20.48 -0.68
C ALA A 298 -21.62 -19.43 0.10
N THR A 299 -21.55 -19.53 1.41
CA THR A 299 -22.14 -18.58 2.37
C THR A 299 -21.06 -18.11 3.35
N GLU A 300 -21.38 -17.15 4.21
CA GLU A 300 -20.46 -16.74 5.27
C GLU A 300 -20.03 -17.90 6.18
N THR A 301 -20.91 -18.88 6.38
CA THR A 301 -20.66 -20.06 7.23
C THR A 301 -20.11 -21.27 6.47
N THR A 302 -20.31 -21.34 5.16
CA THR A 302 -19.86 -22.43 4.31
C THR A 302 -18.98 -21.92 3.17
N PRO A 303 -17.68 -21.65 3.43
CA PRO A 303 -16.77 -21.12 2.42
C PRO A 303 -16.44 -22.15 1.35
N ASP A 304 -16.27 -21.71 0.11
CA ASP A 304 -15.74 -22.54 -0.97
C ASP A 304 -14.19 -22.52 -0.92
N VAL A 305 -13.64 -23.52 -0.26
CA VAL A 305 -12.18 -23.61 -0.04
C VAL A 305 -11.42 -23.71 -1.36
N GLY A 306 -11.96 -24.37 -2.38
CA GLY A 306 -11.32 -24.50 -3.68
C GLY A 306 -11.19 -23.15 -4.39
N LEU A 307 -12.26 -22.37 -4.40
CA LEU A 307 -12.25 -21.01 -4.98
C LEU A 307 -11.36 -20.06 -4.17
N ILE A 308 -11.35 -20.15 -2.84
CA ILE A 308 -10.48 -19.34 -1.98
C ILE A 308 -9.01 -19.62 -2.31
N ILE A 309 -8.61 -20.89 -2.41
CA ILE A 309 -7.23 -21.27 -2.76
C ILE A 309 -6.87 -20.74 -4.15
N ALA A 310 -7.73 -20.94 -5.14
CA ALA A 310 -7.49 -20.43 -6.50
C ALA A 310 -7.36 -18.89 -6.54
N ALA A 311 -8.21 -18.18 -5.80
CA ALA A 311 -8.16 -16.73 -5.64
C ALA A 311 -6.86 -16.29 -4.97
N CYS A 312 -6.45 -16.95 -3.88
CA CYS A 312 -5.20 -16.68 -3.17
C CYS A 312 -3.97 -16.92 -4.06
N VAL A 313 -3.95 -17.98 -4.86
CA VAL A 313 -2.87 -18.25 -5.81
C VAL A 313 -2.78 -17.14 -6.87
N ALA A 314 -3.90 -16.74 -7.46
CA ALA A 314 -3.92 -15.65 -8.43
C ALA A 314 -3.43 -14.32 -7.81
N LEU A 315 -3.83 -14.01 -6.59
CA LEU A 315 -3.39 -12.82 -5.86
C LEU A 315 -1.92 -12.91 -5.43
N ALA A 316 -1.42 -14.07 -5.03
CA ALA A 316 0.01 -14.26 -4.75
C ALA A 316 0.86 -14.05 -6.00
N LEU A 317 0.42 -14.56 -7.17
CA LEU A 317 1.08 -14.30 -8.44
C LEU A 317 1.05 -12.81 -8.80
N SER A 318 -0.04 -12.09 -8.50
CA SER A 318 -0.10 -10.65 -8.72
C SER A 318 0.91 -9.90 -7.82
N GLY A 319 0.97 -10.20 -6.53
CA GLY A 319 1.93 -9.60 -5.60
C GLY A 319 3.39 -9.89 -6.00
N ALA A 320 3.68 -11.12 -6.44
CA ALA A 320 5.00 -11.47 -6.94
C ALA A 320 5.39 -10.68 -8.19
N SER A 321 4.46 -10.54 -9.14
CA SER A 321 4.69 -9.84 -10.40
C SER A 321 4.88 -8.34 -10.19
N ASP A 322 4.08 -7.72 -9.31
CA ASP A 322 4.23 -6.30 -8.96
C ASP A 322 5.57 -6.04 -8.26
N ASN A 323 5.98 -6.90 -7.32
CA ASN A 323 7.26 -6.77 -6.65
C ASN A 323 8.44 -6.86 -7.63
N VAL A 324 8.41 -7.79 -8.57
CA VAL A 324 9.44 -7.91 -9.63
C VAL A 324 9.49 -6.62 -10.46
N SER A 325 8.34 -6.08 -10.86
CA SER A 325 8.26 -4.79 -11.55
C SER A 325 8.85 -3.64 -10.71
N SER A 326 8.51 -3.60 -9.42
CA SER A 326 8.98 -2.58 -8.47
C SER A 326 10.51 -2.61 -8.31
N ILE A 327 11.14 -3.79 -8.28
CA ILE A 327 12.59 -3.94 -8.24
C ILE A 327 13.23 -3.31 -9.47
N TYR A 328 12.76 -3.63 -10.68
CA TYR A 328 13.29 -3.03 -11.91
C TYR A 328 13.08 -1.52 -11.96
N ARG A 329 11.91 -1.03 -11.56
CA ARG A 329 11.58 0.41 -11.53
C ARG A 329 12.49 1.17 -10.56
N SER A 330 12.70 0.63 -9.36
CA SER A 330 13.57 1.23 -8.35
C SER A 330 15.02 1.26 -8.82
N THR A 331 15.52 0.19 -9.43
CA THR A 331 16.89 0.11 -9.96
C THR A 331 17.08 1.10 -11.11
N MET A 332 16.13 1.17 -12.06
CA MET A 332 16.18 2.12 -13.18
C MET A 332 16.18 3.57 -12.67
N MET A 333 15.34 3.91 -11.68
CA MET A 333 15.28 5.25 -11.12
C MET A 333 16.58 5.64 -10.41
N GLN A 334 17.21 4.70 -9.70
CA GLN A 334 18.49 4.95 -9.01
C GLN A 334 19.66 5.08 -9.98
N ALA A 335 19.69 4.31 -11.07
CA ALA A 335 20.78 4.29 -12.02
C ALA A 335 20.72 5.40 -13.07
N ALA A 336 19.52 5.72 -13.60
CA ALA A 336 19.36 6.64 -14.72
C ALA A 336 19.12 8.10 -14.33
N VAL A 337 18.81 8.37 -13.04
CA VAL A 337 18.48 9.73 -12.58
C VAL A 337 19.70 10.38 -11.94
N PRO A 338 20.12 11.59 -12.39
CA PRO A 338 21.19 12.36 -11.75
C PRO A 338 20.91 12.65 -10.27
N ASP A 339 21.92 12.64 -9.43
CA ASP A 339 21.81 12.85 -7.97
C ASP A 339 21.03 14.11 -7.60
N THR A 340 21.23 15.20 -8.36
CA THR A 340 20.57 16.50 -8.16
C THR A 340 19.05 16.44 -8.37
N MET A 341 18.53 15.43 -9.09
CA MET A 341 17.12 15.25 -9.42
C MET A 341 16.46 14.12 -8.65
N ARG A 342 17.22 13.22 -8.00
CA ARG A 342 16.67 12.04 -7.30
C ARG A 342 15.64 12.42 -6.26
N GLY A 343 15.90 13.41 -5.41
CA GLY A 343 14.96 13.84 -4.38
C GLY A 343 13.65 14.40 -4.95
N ARG A 344 13.74 15.15 -6.07
CA ARG A 344 12.56 15.73 -6.75
C ARG A 344 11.68 14.65 -7.39
N LEU A 345 12.31 13.67 -8.05
CA LEU A 345 11.61 12.54 -8.65
C LEU A 345 11.06 11.57 -7.60
N GLN A 346 11.73 11.43 -6.45
CA GLN A 346 11.20 10.65 -5.33
C GLN A 346 9.87 11.22 -4.82
N GLY A 347 9.72 12.56 -4.80
CA GLY A 347 8.43 13.19 -4.49
C GLY A 347 7.33 12.80 -5.49
N ILE A 348 7.62 12.84 -6.80
CA ILE A 348 6.68 12.41 -7.84
C ILE A 348 6.37 10.91 -7.68
N PHE A 349 7.38 10.08 -7.44
CA PHE A 349 7.20 8.65 -7.19
C PHE A 349 6.23 8.38 -6.04
N VAL A 350 6.37 9.07 -4.91
CA VAL A 350 5.44 8.94 -3.77
C VAL A 350 4.02 9.29 -4.18
N VAL A 351 3.81 10.37 -4.93
CA VAL A 351 2.47 10.76 -5.42
C VAL A 351 1.87 9.67 -6.32
N VAL A 352 2.66 9.10 -7.23
CA VAL A 352 2.21 8.05 -8.15
C VAL A 352 1.87 6.77 -7.40
N VAL A 353 2.81 6.28 -6.56
CA VAL A 353 2.65 5.02 -5.81
C VAL A 353 1.54 5.09 -4.77
N THR A 354 1.27 6.26 -4.21
CA THR A 354 0.18 6.43 -3.24
C THR A 354 -1.15 6.80 -3.88
N GLY A 355 -1.12 7.53 -4.98
CA GLY A 355 -2.32 7.97 -5.71
C GLY A 355 -2.93 6.87 -6.58
N GLY A 356 -2.09 6.11 -7.29
CA GLY A 356 -2.52 5.04 -8.19
C GLY A 356 -3.47 4.03 -7.55
N PRO A 357 -3.09 3.38 -6.41
CA PRO A 357 -3.97 2.44 -5.71
C PRO A 357 -5.29 3.03 -5.25
N ARG A 358 -5.33 4.33 -4.92
CA ARG A 358 -6.58 5.01 -4.52
C ARG A 358 -7.52 5.27 -5.68
N LEU A 359 -6.98 5.64 -6.83
CA LEU A 359 -7.76 5.70 -8.08
C LEU A 359 -8.26 4.30 -8.44
N GLY A 360 -7.43 3.28 -8.25
CA GLY A 360 -7.80 1.88 -8.43
C GLY A 360 -8.92 1.43 -7.49
N ALA A 361 -8.87 1.83 -6.23
CA ALA A 361 -9.93 1.57 -5.28
C ALA A 361 -11.26 2.19 -5.72
N LEU A 362 -11.23 3.45 -6.20
CA LEU A 362 -12.41 4.12 -6.73
C LEU A 362 -12.95 3.42 -7.98
N TYR A 363 -12.07 3.09 -8.93
CA TYR A 363 -12.42 2.33 -10.13
C TYR A 363 -13.10 1.01 -9.77
N ALA A 364 -12.44 0.18 -8.95
CA ALA A 364 -12.93 -1.15 -8.61
C ALA A 364 -14.23 -1.08 -7.79
N GLY A 365 -14.31 -0.21 -6.78
CA GLY A 365 -15.48 -0.07 -5.93
C GLY A 365 -16.69 0.50 -6.66
N ALA A 366 -16.51 1.55 -7.48
CA ALA A 366 -17.58 2.13 -8.28
C ALA A 366 -18.09 1.15 -9.35
N LEU A 367 -17.18 0.52 -10.09
CA LEU A 367 -17.57 -0.40 -11.14
C LEU A 367 -18.27 -1.65 -10.59
N ALA A 368 -17.80 -2.20 -9.46
CA ALA A 368 -18.43 -3.33 -8.80
C ALA A 368 -19.83 -3.01 -8.27
N SER A 369 -20.05 -1.80 -7.77
CA SER A 369 -21.38 -1.37 -7.29
C SER A 369 -22.40 -1.19 -8.42
N LEU A 370 -21.94 -0.94 -9.65
CA LEU A 370 -22.78 -0.75 -10.84
C LEU A 370 -22.98 -2.03 -11.66
N THR A 371 -22.11 -3.03 -11.46
CA THR A 371 -22.10 -4.26 -12.29
C THR A 371 -22.11 -5.52 -11.40
N ALA A 372 -20.97 -6.22 -11.37
CA ALA A 372 -20.77 -7.42 -10.56
C ALA A 372 -19.37 -7.43 -9.97
N LEU A 373 -19.17 -8.10 -8.82
CA LEU A 373 -17.90 -8.13 -8.08
C LEU A 373 -16.72 -8.75 -8.87
N TRP A 374 -17.00 -9.67 -9.79
CA TRP A 374 -15.98 -10.31 -10.64
C TRP A 374 -15.54 -9.43 -11.82
N PHE A 375 -16.39 -8.48 -12.23
CA PHE A 375 -16.18 -7.71 -13.46
C PHE A 375 -14.99 -6.72 -13.39
N PRO A 376 -14.81 -5.90 -12.34
CA PRO A 376 -13.69 -4.98 -12.26
C PRO A 376 -12.31 -5.65 -12.31
N PRO A 377 -12.01 -6.75 -11.58
CA PRO A 377 -10.73 -7.43 -11.71
C PRO A 377 -10.52 -8.04 -13.10
N LEU A 378 -11.54 -8.65 -13.68
CA LEU A 378 -11.46 -9.23 -15.02
C LEU A 378 -11.15 -8.17 -16.07
N LEU A 379 -11.96 -7.12 -16.13
CA LEU A 379 -11.78 -6.01 -17.06
C LEU A 379 -10.46 -5.26 -16.82
N GLY A 380 -10.16 -4.97 -15.54
CA GLY A 380 -8.97 -4.23 -15.16
C GLY A 380 -7.67 -4.94 -15.52
N GLY A 381 -7.60 -6.26 -15.28
CA GLY A 381 -6.44 -7.06 -15.71
C GLY A 381 -6.23 -7.04 -17.22
N LEU A 382 -7.30 -7.17 -18.00
CA LEU A 382 -7.25 -7.06 -19.46
C LEU A 382 -6.81 -5.66 -19.92
N ILE A 383 -7.33 -4.60 -19.30
CA ILE A 383 -6.92 -3.21 -19.55
C ILE A 383 -5.43 -3.03 -19.29
N VAL A 384 -4.91 -3.54 -18.16
CA VAL A 384 -3.48 -3.46 -17.83
C VAL A 384 -2.64 -4.11 -18.93
N ILE A 385 -2.98 -5.32 -19.36
CA ILE A 385 -2.25 -6.02 -20.43
C ILE A 385 -2.27 -5.22 -21.73
N ALA A 386 -3.45 -4.76 -22.15
CA ALA A 386 -3.65 -4.03 -23.39
C ALA A 386 -2.94 -2.68 -23.38
N LEU A 387 -3.17 -1.84 -22.35
CA LEU A 387 -2.59 -0.50 -22.27
C LEU A 387 -1.07 -0.55 -22.14
N VAL A 388 -0.50 -1.45 -21.34
CA VAL A 388 0.96 -1.60 -21.25
C VAL A 388 1.53 -2.08 -22.59
N GLY A 389 0.83 -2.98 -23.28
CA GLY A 389 1.20 -3.39 -24.64
C GLY A 389 1.22 -2.22 -25.64
N VAL A 390 0.21 -1.35 -25.60
CA VAL A 390 0.12 -0.14 -26.44
C VAL A 390 1.23 0.87 -26.06
N LEU A 391 1.38 1.18 -24.78
CA LEU A 391 2.39 2.12 -24.29
C LEU A 391 3.80 1.72 -24.74
N VAL A 392 4.12 0.43 -24.62
CA VAL A 392 5.44 -0.09 -25.02
C VAL A 392 5.63 -0.03 -26.55
N ARG A 393 4.58 -0.28 -27.34
CA ARG A 393 4.65 -0.12 -28.80
C ARG A 393 4.88 1.34 -29.22
N LEU A 394 4.28 2.29 -28.48
CA LEU A 394 4.46 3.73 -28.73
C LEU A 394 5.85 4.24 -28.28
N ALA A 395 6.55 3.50 -27.40
CA ALA A 395 7.87 3.85 -26.90
C ALA A 395 8.87 2.68 -27.09
N PRO A 396 9.28 2.35 -28.32
CA PRO A 396 10.10 1.15 -28.60
C PRO A 396 11.49 1.18 -27.95
N ARG A 397 11.97 2.36 -27.52
CA ARG A 397 13.23 2.52 -26.78
C ARG A 397 13.12 1.97 -25.35
N PHE A 398 11.94 1.98 -24.75
CA PHE A 398 11.75 1.54 -23.36
C PHE A 398 12.07 0.05 -23.14
N PRO A 399 11.55 -0.92 -23.95
CA PRO A 399 11.94 -2.32 -23.80
C PRO A 399 13.42 -2.58 -24.07
N ALA A 400 14.08 -1.69 -24.83
CA ALA A 400 15.50 -1.77 -25.12
C ALA A 400 16.39 -1.10 -24.07
N TYR A 401 15.81 -0.60 -22.97
CA TYR A 401 16.60 -0.01 -21.88
C TYR A 401 17.58 -1.01 -21.30
N ASP A 402 18.87 -0.67 -21.36
CA ASP A 402 19.99 -1.46 -20.91
C ASP A 402 20.50 -0.97 -19.56
N ALA A 403 20.43 -1.82 -18.54
CA ALA A 403 20.88 -1.50 -17.19
C ALA A 403 22.41 -1.27 -17.10
N SER A 404 23.18 -1.82 -18.05
CA SER A 404 24.63 -1.60 -18.11
C SER A 404 25.02 -0.24 -18.71
N ASN A 405 24.08 0.43 -19.41
CA ASN A 405 24.26 1.77 -19.95
C ASN A 405 23.00 2.62 -19.67
N PRO A 406 22.80 3.05 -18.42
CA PRO A 406 21.56 3.68 -17.98
C PRO A 406 21.37 5.06 -18.64
N ALA A 407 20.23 5.24 -19.34
CA ALA A 407 19.80 6.49 -19.92
C ALA A 407 18.39 6.88 -19.42
N PRO A 408 18.15 8.16 -19.03
CA PRO A 408 16.88 8.62 -18.48
C PRO A 408 15.70 8.60 -19.48
#